data_0e30f979c7e35e0de46ce16da8a15056
#
_entry.id   0e30f979c7e35e0de46ce16da8a15056
#
_cell.length_a   1.000
_cell.length_b   1.000
_cell.length_c   1.000
_cell.angle_alpha   90.00
_cell.angle_beta   90.00
_cell.angle_gamma   90.00
#
_symmetry.space_group_name_H-M   'P 1'
#
loop_
_entity.id
_entity.type
_entity.pdbx_description
1 polymer ?
#
loop_
_entity_poly.entity_id
_entity_poly.type
_entity_poly.pdbx_seq_one_letter_code
_entity_poly.pdbx_strand_id
1 'polypeptide(L)'
;MVKKEIINFKEHTDGRGSLIALEYPKQIPIEIKRIYYIYNVKKDTPRGFHSHKNLNQILIAISGCVKVKISDSYDEEIITLDSNNKGLLIGPMIWREMFDFSEDAVLLVLADHEYDESDYIRDYDEFIQLGREYWKK
;
A
#
# COMPACT_ATOMS: atom_id res chain seq x y z
N MET A 1 -7.72 14.95 5.85
CA MET A 1 -7.32 14.01 4.80
C MET A 1 -6.10 13.22 5.22
N VAL A 2 -6.09 11.94 4.90
CA VAL A 2 -4.94 11.08 5.18
C VAL A 2 -3.85 11.31 4.14
N LYS A 3 -2.62 11.48 4.56
CA LYS A 3 -1.48 11.69 3.65
C LYS A 3 -1.23 10.43 2.83
N LYS A 4 -1.29 10.57 1.52
CA LYS A 4 -1.06 9.50 0.56
C LYS A 4 -0.81 10.10 -0.81
N GLU A 5 -0.36 9.27 -1.74
CA GLU A 5 -0.22 9.67 -3.13
C GLU A 5 -0.69 8.54 -4.03
N ILE A 6 -1.49 8.85 -5.03
CA ILE A 6 -1.85 7.92 -6.09
C ILE A 6 -0.92 8.21 -7.27
N ILE A 7 -0.08 7.24 -7.61
CA ILE A 7 0.88 7.35 -8.70
C ILE A 7 0.30 6.65 -9.92
N ASN A 8 0.25 7.36 -11.05
CA ASN A 8 -0.20 6.78 -12.30
C ASN A 8 1.02 6.32 -13.09
N PHE A 9 1.02 5.05 -13.54
CA PHE A 9 2.13 4.45 -14.27
C PHE A 9 1.84 4.46 -15.75
N LYS A 10 2.86 4.75 -16.56
CA LYS A 10 2.74 4.72 -18.01
C LYS A 10 2.74 3.28 -18.49
N GLU A 11 1.72 2.92 -19.25
CA GLU A 11 1.60 1.62 -19.88
C GLU A 11 2.07 1.69 -21.32
N HIS A 12 2.96 0.79 -21.71
CA HIS A 12 3.45 0.66 -23.07
C HIS A 12 2.73 -0.52 -23.70
N THR A 13 1.89 -0.26 -24.70
CA THR A 13 1.06 -1.27 -25.34
C THR A 13 1.36 -1.33 -26.84
N ASP A 14 1.48 -2.55 -27.36
CA ASP A 14 1.58 -2.82 -28.80
C ASP A 14 0.84 -4.13 -29.11
N GLY A 15 1.00 -4.65 -30.35
CA GLY A 15 0.31 -5.88 -30.77
C GLY A 15 0.73 -7.14 -30.01
N ARG A 16 1.79 -7.08 -29.21
CA ARG A 16 2.28 -8.22 -28.41
C ARG A 16 1.80 -8.17 -26.96
N GLY A 17 1.20 -7.06 -26.51
CA GLY A 17 0.74 -6.91 -25.15
C GLY A 17 1.12 -5.58 -24.53
N SER A 18 1.12 -5.54 -23.21
CA SER A 18 1.35 -4.32 -22.44
C SER A 18 2.47 -4.51 -21.42
N LEU A 19 3.19 -3.42 -21.13
CA LEU A 19 4.32 -3.42 -20.21
C LEU A 19 4.30 -2.14 -19.37
N ILE A 20 4.53 -2.30 -18.07
CA ILE A 20 4.75 -1.17 -17.16
C ILE A 20 6.10 -1.38 -16.49
N ALA A 21 6.97 -0.37 -16.58
CA ALA A 21 8.28 -0.40 -15.94
C ALA A 21 8.31 0.61 -14.79
N LEU A 22 8.85 0.19 -13.66
CA LEU A 22 8.96 1.03 -12.47
C LEU A 22 10.42 1.10 -12.05
N GLU A 23 11.01 2.28 -12.17
CA GLU A 23 12.39 2.54 -11.79
C GLU A 23 12.47 3.72 -10.85
N TYR A 24 13.32 3.61 -9.86
CA TYR A 24 13.64 4.72 -8.95
C TYR A 24 14.80 5.53 -9.56
N PRO A 25 14.72 6.87 -9.61
CA PRO A 25 13.63 7.74 -9.14
C PRO A 25 12.65 8.18 -10.23
N LYS A 26 12.65 7.52 -11.40
CA LYS A 26 11.89 7.97 -12.58
C LYS A 26 10.38 7.80 -12.40
N GLN A 27 9.93 6.57 -12.23
CA GLN A 27 8.50 6.26 -12.13
C GLN A 27 8.01 6.20 -10.69
N ILE A 28 8.88 5.90 -9.75
CA ILE A 28 8.55 5.78 -8.34
C ILE A 28 9.52 6.59 -7.49
N PRO A 29 9.04 7.22 -6.38
CA PRO A 29 9.87 8.10 -5.55
C PRO A 29 10.61 7.39 -4.41
N ILE A 30 10.50 6.06 -4.31
CA ILE A 30 11.17 5.30 -3.26
C ILE A 30 12.14 4.29 -3.85
N GLU A 31 13.28 4.09 -3.20
CA GLU A 31 14.25 3.08 -3.58
C GLU A 31 13.80 1.74 -3.01
N ILE A 32 13.53 0.78 -3.89
CA ILE A 32 12.96 -0.51 -3.50
C ILE A 32 14.04 -1.38 -2.86
N LYS A 33 13.76 -1.86 -1.63
CA LYS A 33 14.61 -2.80 -0.90
C LYS A 33 13.93 -4.15 -0.72
N ARG A 34 12.62 -4.20 -0.89
CA ARG A 34 11.82 -5.41 -0.68
C ARG A 34 10.59 -5.38 -1.56
N ILE A 35 10.27 -6.54 -2.14
CA ILE A 35 9.04 -6.74 -2.90
C ILE A 35 8.34 -7.95 -2.31
N TYR A 36 7.03 -7.84 -2.09
CA TYR A 36 6.21 -9.00 -1.78
C TYR A 36 4.84 -8.85 -2.44
N TYR A 37 4.13 -9.96 -2.57
CA TYR A 37 2.79 -9.92 -3.13
C TYR A 37 1.87 -10.89 -2.40
N ILE A 38 0.60 -10.48 -2.33
CA ILE A 38 -0.44 -11.20 -1.61
C ILE A 38 -1.43 -11.71 -2.65
N TYR A 39 -1.75 -12.99 -2.61
CA TYR A 39 -2.64 -13.61 -3.58
C TYR A 39 -3.37 -14.80 -2.93
N ASN A 40 -4.37 -15.33 -3.63
CA ASN A 40 -5.20 -16.44 -3.13
C ASN A 40 -5.83 -16.13 -1.76
N VAL A 41 -6.24 -14.88 -1.56
CA VAL A 41 -6.88 -14.47 -0.31
C VAL A 41 -8.28 -15.07 -0.26
N LYS A 42 -8.59 -15.77 0.82
CA LYS A 42 -9.91 -16.36 1.00
C LYS A 42 -10.96 -15.27 1.17
N LYS A 43 -12.17 -15.57 0.69
CA LYS A 43 -13.30 -14.64 0.81
C LYS A 43 -13.48 -14.21 2.28
N ASP A 44 -13.79 -12.92 2.46
CA ASP A 44 -14.05 -12.30 3.76
C ASP A 44 -12.87 -12.41 4.75
N THR A 45 -11.63 -12.43 4.22
CA THR A 45 -10.43 -12.47 5.03
C THR A 45 -9.66 -11.15 4.88
N PRO A 46 -9.83 -10.19 5.79
CA PRO A 46 -9.05 -8.95 5.74
C PRO A 46 -7.61 -9.20 6.19
N ARG A 47 -6.70 -8.36 5.69
CA ARG A 47 -5.28 -8.42 5.99
C ARG A 47 -4.75 -7.05 6.38
N GLY A 48 -3.49 -7.02 6.81
CA GLY A 48 -2.85 -5.79 7.25
C GLY A 48 -2.96 -5.61 8.75
N PHE A 49 -3.76 -4.65 9.20
CA PHE A 49 -3.96 -4.32 10.61
C PHE A 49 -2.65 -3.91 11.27
N HIS A 50 -1.95 -2.98 10.62
CA HIS A 50 -0.69 -2.46 11.16
C HIS A 50 -0.35 -1.10 10.56
N SER A 51 0.63 -0.48 11.18
CA SER A 51 1.29 0.73 10.70
C SER A 51 2.80 0.49 10.75
N HIS A 52 3.56 1.43 10.25
CA HIS A 52 5.02 1.41 10.27
C HIS A 52 5.56 2.72 10.82
N LYS A 53 6.72 2.65 11.46
CA LYS A 53 7.39 3.83 12.00
C LYS A 53 8.17 4.58 10.94
N ASN A 54 8.83 3.87 10.02
CA ASN A 54 9.73 4.48 9.03
C ASN A 54 9.49 4.05 7.59
N LEU A 55 8.77 2.97 7.36
CA LEU A 55 8.63 2.35 6.04
C LEU A 55 7.71 3.14 5.12
N ASN A 56 8.14 3.30 3.87
CA ASN A 56 7.28 3.75 2.76
C ASN A 56 6.99 2.56 1.86
N GLN A 57 5.75 2.46 1.40
CA GLN A 57 5.31 1.36 0.55
C GLN A 57 4.46 1.88 -0.60
N ILE A 58 4.52 1.15 -1.72
CA ILE A 58 3.61 1.36 -2.85
C ILE A 58 2.83 0.08 -3.05
N LEU A 59 1.51 0.17 -3.00
CA LEU A 59 0.58 -0.95 -3.18
C LEU A 59 -0.03 -0.88 -4.58
N ILE A 60 0.03 -2.00 -5.30
CA ILE A 60 -0.47 -2.08 -6.68
C ILE A 60 -1.31 -3.35 -6.83
N ALA A 61 -2.57 -3.20 -7.26
CA ALA A 61 -3.38 -4.36 -7.64
C ALA A 61 -3.02 -4.75 -9.09
N ILE A 62 -2.06 -5.66 -9.24
CA ILE A 62 -1.62 -6.08 -10.59
C ILE A 62 -2.61 -7.01 -11.27
N SER A 63 -3.52 -7.59 -10.51
CA SER A 63 -4.68 -8.36 -11.00
C SER A 63 -5.83 -8.15 -10.04
N GLY A 64 -7.06 -8.11 -10.57
CA GLY A 64 -8.27 -7.98 -9.76
C GLY A 64 -8.38 -6.66 -9.03
N CYS A 65 -9.03 -6.68 -7.88
CA CYS A 65 -9.23 -5.49 -7.07
C CYS A 65 -9.16 -5.79 -5.58
N VAL A 66 -8.82 -4.74 -4.82
CA VAL A 66 -8.76 -4.79 -3.36
C VAL A 66 -9.08 -3.39 -2.82
N LYS A 67 -9.69 -3.33 -1.67
CA LYS A 67 -9.90 -2.08 -0.97
C LYS A 67 -8.88 -1.92 0.15
N VAL A 68 -8.36 -0.71 0.28
CA VAL A 68 -7.38 -0.38 1.31
C VAL A 68 -7.95 0.73 2.17
N LYS A 69 -8.16 0.43 3.45
CA LYS A 69 -8.52 1.43 4.43
C LYS A 69 -7.25 1.98 5.05
N ILE A 70 -7.10 3.30 5.04
CA ILE A 70 -5.96 3.98 5.64
C ILE A 70 -6.43 4.96 6.70
N SER A 71 -5.64 5.12 7.75
CA SER A 71 -5.96 6.04 8.86
C SER A 71 -4.67 6.71 9.34
N ASP A 72 -4.77 8.02 9.63
CA ASP A 72 -3.69 8.76 10.27
C ASP A 72 -3.96 9.01 11.75
N SER A 73 -4.91 8.29 12.34
CA SER A 73 -5.40 8.43 13.70
C SER A 73 -6.41 9.57 13.91
N TYR A 74 -6.57 10.44 12.94
CA TYR A 74 -7.61 11.50 12.94
C TYR A 74 -8.66 11.22 11.87
N ASP A 75 -8.21 10.97 10.66
CA ASP A 75 -9.07 10.73 9.50
C ASP A 75 -8.90 9.31 8.97
N GLU A 76 -9.91 8.82 8.27
CA GLU A 76 -9.89 7.53 7.58
C GLU A 76 -10.35 7.71 6.14
N GLU A 77 -9.78 6.92 5.25
CA GLU A 77 -10.21 6.87 3.85
C GLU A 77 -10.15 5.43 3.36
N ILE A 78 -11.03 5.10 2.42
CA ILE A 78 -11.00 3.80 1.74
C ILE A 78 -10.65 4.07 0.28
N ILE A 79 -9.61 3.42 -0.20
CA ILE A 79 -9.14 3.55 -1.57
C ILE A 79 -9.32 2.20 -2.25
N THR A 80 -9.98 2.20 -3.41
CA THR A 80 -10.15 1.00 -4.22
C THR A 80 -9.01 0.91 -5.21
N LEU A 81 -8.23 -0.18 -5.14
CA LEU A 81 -7.20 -0.50 -6.12
C LEU A 81 -7.77 -1.53 -7.07
N ASP A 82 -8.02 -1.13 -8.31
CA ASP A 82 -8.65 -1.97 -9.32
C ASP A 82 -7.96 -1.89 -10.68
N SER A 83 -6.73 -1.38 -10.70
CA SER A 83 -5.98 -1.17 -11.94
C SER A 83 -4.49 -1.40 -11.70
N ASN A 84 -3.83 -2.07 -12.66
CA ASN A 84 -2.41 -2.35 -12.55
C ASN A 84 -1.51 -1.16 -12.93
N ASN A 85 -2.11 -0.06 -13.40
CA ASN A 85 -1.35 1.14 -13.78
C ASN A 85 -1.42 2.25 -12.73
N LYS A 86 -1.84 1.93 -11.52
CA LYS A 86 -1.90 2.86 -10.40
C LYS A 86 -1.28 2.25 -9.17
N GLY A 87 -0.53 3.05 -8.43
CA GLY A 87 0.05 2.65 -7.15
C GLY A 87 -0.38 3.59 -6.05
N LEU A 88 -0.64 3.03 -4.87
CA LEU A 88 -0.93 3.80 -3.66
C LEU A 88 0.33 3.88 -2.82
N LEU A 89 0.90 5.08 -2.71
CA LEU A 89 2.06 5.34 -1.86
C LEU A 89 1.58 5.72 -0.46
N ILE A 90 2.01 4.95 0.53
CA ILE A 90 1.71 5.19 1.94
C ILE A 90 3.04 5.28 2.70
N GLY A 91 3.20 6.36 3.46
CA GLY A 91 4.39 6.56 4.27
C GLY A 91 4.24 6.09 5.72
N PRO A 92 5.17 6.53 6.58
CA PRO A 92 5.15 6.18 8.00
C PRO A 92 3.91 6.67 8.72
N MET A 93 3.57 5.98 9.78
CA MET A 93 2.52 6.35 10.73
C MET A 93 1.13 6.46 10.09
N ILE A 94 0.87 5.56 9.13
CA ILE A 94 -0.43 5.37 8.50
C ILE A 94 -0.87 3.94 8.77
N TRP A 95 -1.98 3.76 9.45
CA TRP A 95 -2.59 2.43 9.68
C TRP A 95 -3.24 1.97 8.40
N ARG A 96 -3.12 0.69 8.10
CA ARG A 96 -3.72 0.11 6.90
C ARG A 96 -4.39 -1.22 7.17
N GLU A 97 -5.50 -1.42 6.47
CA GLU A 97 -6.22 -2.69 6.40
C GLU A 97 -6.59 -2.92 4.95
N MET A 98 -6.37 -4.12 4.46
CA MET A 98 -6.75 -4.52 3.10
C MET A 98 -7.88 -5.52 3.19
N PHE A 99 -8.91 -5.31 2.39
CA PHE A 99 -10.12 -6.12 2.45
C PHE A 99 -10.84 -6.15 1.09
N ASP A 100 -11.89 -6.97 0.99
CA ASP A 100 -12.66 -7.13 -0.25
C ASP A 100 -11.76 -7.47 -1.45
N PHE A 101 -10.84 -8.43 -1.25
CA PHE A 101 -10.04 -8.95 -2.35
C PHE A 101 -10.95 -9.70 -3.33
N SER A 102 -10.86 -9.38 -4.63
CA SER A 102 -11.51 -10.19 -5.64
C SER A 102 -10.84 -11.56 -5.71
N GLU A 103 -11.53 -12.54 -6.31
CA GLU A 103 -11.01 -13.91 -6.40
C GLU A 103 -9.66 -13.97 -7.10
N ASP A 104 -9.48 -13.13 -8.12
CA ASP A 104 -8.25 -13.06 -8.93
C ASP A 104 -7.26 -12.00 -8.44
N ALA A 105 -7.49 -11.42 -7.27
CA ALA A 105 -6.67 -10.33 -6.78
C ALA A 105 -5.22 -10.74 -6.51
N VAL A 106 -4.29 -9.93 -7.00
CA VAL A 106 -2.87 -10.00 -6.65
C VAL A 106 -2.44 -8.61 -6.25
N LEU A 107 -2.08 -8.43 -4.99
CA LEU A 107 -1.61 -7.15 -4.46
C LEU A 107 -0.09 -7.20 -4.36
N LEU A 108 0.58 -6.42 -5.21
CA LEU A 108 2.03 -6.26 -5.19
C LEU A 108 2.38 -5.10 -4.28
N VAL A 109 3.38 -5.29 -3.41
CA VAL A 109 3.85 -4.24 -2.51
C VAL A 109 5.34 -4.03 -2.70
N LEU A 110 5.70 -2.77 -2.97
CA LEU A 110 7.07 -2.32 -3.09
C LEU A 110 7.42 -1.56 -1.82
N ALA A 111 8.53 -1.90 -1.17
CA ALA A 111 8.91 -1.30 0.11
C ALA A 111 10.35 -0.78 0.06
N ASP A 112 10.60 0.34 0.75
CA ASP A 112 11.91 0.99 0.74
C ASP A 112 12.84 0.54 1.89
N HIS A 113 12.41 -0.44 2.68
CA HIS A 113 13.22 -1.06 3.73
C HIS A 113 13.07 -2.57 3.68
N GLU A 114 14.09 -3.27 4.15
CA GLU A 114 13.99 -4.70 4.39
C GLU A 114 13.00 -4.98 5.52
N TYR A 115 12.57 -6.24 5.64
CA TYR A 115 11.66 -6.63 6.71
C TYR A 115 12.31 -6.37 8.08
N ASP A 116 11.60 -5.64 8.94
CA ASP A 116 12.05 -5.33 10.30
C ASP A 116 10.81 -5.30 11.20
N GLU A 117 10.63 -6.33 12.02
CA GLU A 117 9.46 -6.42 12.90
C GLU A 117 9.40 -5.24 13.88
N SER A 118 10.55 -4.69 14.29
CA SER A 118 10.57 -3.55 15.21
C SER A 118 10.00 -2.26 14.60
N ASP A 119 9.86 -2.21 13.28
CA ASP A 119 9.24 -1.07 12.59
C ASP A 119 7.71 -1.14 12.59
N TYR A 120 7.13 -2.31 12.88
CA TYR A 120 5.67 -2.50 12.85
C TYR A 120 5.02 -1.95 14.12
N ILE A 121 3.84 -1.38 13.93
CA ILE A 121 2.91 -1.04 15.00
C ILE A 121 1.66 -1.89 14.73
N ARG A 122 1.43 -2.91 15.55
CA ARG A 122 0.33 -3.87 15.34
C ARG A 122 -0.84 -3.67 16.29
N ASP A 123 -0.65 -2.94 17.37
CA ASP A 123 -1.70 -2.61 18.33
C ASP A 123 -2.37 -1.30 17.89
N TYR A 124 -3.66 -1.35 17.62
CA TYR A 124 -4.40 -0.20 17.13
C TYR A 124 -4.41 0.95 18.14
N ASP A 125 -4.56 0.65 19.43
CA ASP A 125 -4.58 1.69 20.46
C ASP A 125 -3.22 2.37 20.58
N GLU A 126 -2.14 1.61 20.47
CA GLU A 126 -0.78 2.16 20.40
C GLU A 126 -0.61 3.05 19.18
N PHE A 127 -1.12 2.60 18.02
CA PHE A 127 -1.08 3.42 16.80
C PHE A 127 -1.83 4.74 17.00
N ILE A 128 -3.03 4.72 17.58
CA ILE A 128 -3.80 5.95 17.81
C ILE A 128 -3.00 6.92 18.65
N GLN A 129 -2.37 6.44 19.71
CA GLN A 129 -1.56 7.28 20.60
C GLN A 129 -0.36 7.89 19.87
N LEU A 130 0.41 7.05 19.19
CA LEU A 130 1.60 7.51 18.46
C LEU A 130 1.24 8.36 17.27
N GLY A 131 0.17 8.01 16.55
CA GLY A 131 -0.27 8.75 15.37
C GLY A 131 -0.75 10.15 15.70
N ARG A 132 -1.47 10.30 16.80
CA ARG A 132 -1.94 11.62 17.24
C ARG A 132 -0.78 12.52 17.64
N GLU A 133 0.25 11.97 18.24
CA GLU A 133 1.47 12.71 18.53
C GLU A 133 2.22 13.08 17.24
N TYR A 134 2.32 12.14 16.32
CA TYR A 134 3.06 12.32 15.05
C TYR A 134 2.39 13.37 14.14
N TRP A 135 1.09 13.26 13.93
CA TRP A 135 0.37 14.11 12.98
C TRP A 135 -0.10 15.44 13.56
N LYS A 136 -0.48 15.48 14.81
CA LYS A 136 -0.92 16.72 15.54
C LYS A 136 -1.85 17.62 14.73
N LYS A 137 -2.95 17.08 14.34
CA LYS A 137 -3.95 17.85 13.61
C LYS A 137 -4.79 18.76 14.52
#